data_1549336e0294c5daae679d6525e393aa
#
_entry.id   1549336e0294c5daae679d6525e393aa
#
_cell.length_a   1.000
_cell.length_b   1.000
_cell.length_c   1.000
_cell.angle_alpha   90.00
_cell.angle_beta   90.00
_cell.angle_gamma   90.00
#
_symmetry.space_group_name_H-M   'P 1'
#
loop_
_entity.id
_entity.type
_entity.pdbx_description
1 polymer ?
#
loop_
_entity_poly.entity_id
_entity_poly.type
_entity_poly.pdbx_seq_one_letter_code
_entity_poly.pdbx_strand_id
1 'polypeptide(L)'
;MTDNTADKPGGNRKLRIALMASLALNVLIIGAIAGTFVFGRHHGWKHHKHRGLSGFAHTLPAERGVALREKLKGQKATLAPYRDAEDKARDEARKVLMTEPFDAEAFKAAVANAAETDCAEKKARMALFAETVASLTPEERRELHAWFEKRRKHFKKFRKDGDE
;
A
#
# COMPACT_ATOMS: atom_id res chain seq x y z
N MET A 1 -3.41 11.58 -72.68
CA MET A 1 -3.68 12.37 -71.44
C MET A 1 -3.73 11.39 -70.26
N THR A 2 -2.62 11.22 -69.60
CA THR A 2 -2.45 10.31 -68.44
C THR A 2 -2.38 11.16 -67.20
N ASP A 3 -3.45 11.08 -66.42
CA ASP A 3 -3.55 11.80 -65.17
C ASP A 3 -2.89 10.97 -64.04
N ASN A 4 -1.78 11.48 -63.55
CA ASN A 4 -0.92 10.82 -62.58
C ASN A 4 -1.24 11.40 -61.19
N THR A 5 -2.21 10.85 -60.48
CA THR A 5 -2.50 11.23 -59.12
C THR A 5 -1.46 10.62 -58.17
N ALA A 6 -0.47 11.44 -57.81
CA ALA A 6 0.54 11.11 -56.83
C ALA A 6 -0.07 10.94 -55.45
N ASP A 7 0.00 9.72 -54.99
CA ASP A 7 -0.39 9.28 -53.61
C ASP A 7 0.52 10.00 -52.59
N LYS A 8 -0.09 10.74 -51.63
CA LYS A 8 0.61 11.50 -50.62
C LYS A 8 1.01 10.61 -49.43
N PRO A 9 2.30 10.36 -49.16
CA PRO A 9 2.76 9.47 -48.09
C PRO A 9 2.77 10.12 -46.69
N GLY A 10 1.84 11.03 -46.39
CA GLY A 10 1.82 11.77 -45.11
C GLY A 10 0.93 11.21 -44.00
N GLY A 11 -0.06 10.37 -44.35
CA GLY A 11 -1.06 9.88 -43.40
C GLY A 11 -0.56 8.79 -42.44
N ASN A 12 0.26 7.90 -42.94
CA ASN A 12 0.67 6.71 -42.18
C ASN A 12 1.68 6.98 -41.05
N ARG A 13 2.47 8.07 -41.16
CA ARG A 13 3.49 8.40 -40.15
C ARG A 13 2.85 8.90 -38.84
N LYS A 14 1.83 9.76 -38.91
CA LYS A 14 1.10 10.26 -37.76
C LYS A 14 0.32 9.13 -37.05
N LEU A 15 -0.30 8.24 -37.83
CA LEU A 15 -1.01 7.08 -37.33
C LEU A 15 -0.07 6.09 -36.62
N ARG A 16 1.11 5.83 -37.18
CA ARG A 16 2.14 4.98 -36.56
C ARG A 16 2.67 5.58 -35.27
N ILE A 17 2.90 6.89 -35.19
CA ILE A 17 3.32 7.59 -33.98
C ILE A 17 2.22 7.51 -32.92
N ALA A 18 0.95 7.71 -33.28
CA ALA A 18 -0.17 7.59 -32.35
C ALA A 18 -0.33 6.16 -31.79
N LEU A 19 -0.19 5.14 -32.64
CA LEU A 19 -0.20 3.74 -32.24
C LEU A 19 0.96 3.38 -31.29
N MET A 20 2.17 3.85 -31.61
CA MET A 20 3.35 3.65 -30.76
C MET A 20 3.20 4.34 -29.41
N ALA A 21 2.67 5.56 -29.38
CA ALA A 21 2.40 6.30 -28.15
C ALA A 21 1.33 5.60 -27.29
N SER A 22 0.25 5.10 -27.91
CA SER A 22 -0.79 4.32 -27.21
C SER A 22 -0.24 3.01 -26.63
N LEU A 23 0.57 2.29 -27.41
CA LEU A 23 1.21 1.05 -26.95
C LEU A 23 2.17 1.32 -25.78
N ALA A 24 3.00 2.36 -25.87
CA ALA A 24 3.92 2.77 -24.82
C ALA A 24 3.17 3.14 -23.53
N LEU A 25 2.05 3.86 -23.64
CA LEU A 25 1.19 4.21 -22.50
C LEU A 25 0.58 2.97 -21.84
N ASN A 26 0.08 2.02 -22.64
CA ASN A 26 -0.46 0.76 -22.11
C ASN A 26 0.62 -0.07 -21.39
N VAL A 27 1.81 -0.19 -21.98
CA VAL A 27 2.95 -0.88 -21.35
C VAL A 27 3.38 -0.18 -20.05
N LEU A 28 3.36 1.16 -20.02
CA LEU A 28 3.68 1.95 -18.83
C LEU A 28 2.64 1.74 -17.71
N ILE A 29 1.35 1.71 -18.05
CA ILE A 29 0.27 1.44 -17.09
C ILE A 29 0.37 0.01 -16.54
N ILE A 30 0.56 -0.98 -17.42
CA ILE A 30 0.76 -2.38 -17.01
C ILE A 30 2.02 -2.52 -16.16
N GLY A 31 3.11 -1.87 -16.56
CA GLY A 31 4.38 -1.85 -15.82
C GLY A 31 4.25 -1.16 -14.46
N ALA A 32 3.47 -0.08 -14.35
CA ALA A 32 3.20 0.59 -13.08
C ALA A 32 2.36 -0.30 -12.13
N ILE A 33 1.33 -0.96 -12.65
CA ILE A 33 0.49 -1.88 -11.88
C ILE A 33 1.31 -3.11 -11.44
N ALA A 34 2.03 -3.75 -12.36
CA ALA A 34 2.92 -4.88 -12.06
C ALA A 34 4.06 -4.46 -11.12
N GLY A 35 4.64 -3.28 -11.32
CA GLY A 35 5.69 -2.72 -10.47
C GLY A 35 5.23 -2.48 -9.04
N THR A 36 4.03 -1.97 -8.81
CA THR A 36 3.47 -1.82 -7.45
C THR A 36 3.22 -3.18 -6.78
N PHE A 37 2.86 -4.21 -7.53
CA PHE A 37 2.70 -5.58 -7.01
C PHE A 37 4.05 -6.25 -6.69
N VAL A 38 5.05 -6.06 -7.54
CA VAL A 38 6.37 -6.73 -7.40
C VAL A 38 7.33 -5.91 -6.53
N PHE A 39 7.38 -4.59 -6.68
CA PHE A 39 8.34 -3.70 -5.99
C PHE A 39 7.77 -2.95 -4.80
N GLY A 40 6.46 -2.88 -4.61
CA GLY A 40 5.82 -2.18 -3.51
C GLY A 40 6.26 -2.64 -2.12
N ARG A 41 6.90 -3.81 -2.02
CA ARG A 41 7.42 -4.39 -0.77
C ARG A 41 8.76 -3.78 -0.31
N HIS A 42 9.56 -3.16 -1.18
CA HIS A 42 10.92 -2.78 -0.81
C HIS A 42 11.12 -1.31 -0.41
N HIS A 43 10.23 -0.39 -0.76
CA HIS A 43 10.48 1.05 -0.55
C HIS A 43 9.65 1.72 0.56
N GLY A 44 8.61 1.07 1.10
CA GLY A 44 7.68 1.69 2.07
C GLY A 44 8.00 1.47 3.56
N TRP A 45 8.84 0.51 3.94
CA TRP A 45 8.86 0.01 5.33
C TRP A 45 10.02 0.47 6.21
N LYS A 46 11.06 1.05 5.66
CA LYS A 46 12.23 1.42 6.48
C LYS A 46 12.05 2.68 7.35
N HIS A 47 11.06 3.52 7.09
CA HIS A 47 10.84 4.77 7.83
C HIS A 47 9.65 4.77 8.81
N HIS A 48 8.98 3.64 9.05
CA HIS A 48 7.80 3.58 9.90
C HIS A 48 8.05 3.21 11.37
N LYS A 49 9.32 3.08 11.82
CA LYS A 49 9.64 2.62 13.19
C LYS A 49 9.05 3.48 14.32
N HIS A 50 8.62 4.70 14.04
CA HIS A 50 8.04 5.62 15.03
C HIS A 50 6.65 6.16 14.63
N ARG A 51 5.93 5.47 13.76
CA ARG A 51 4.56 5.83 13.36
C ARG A 51 3.56 5.03 14.17
N GLY A 52 2.57 5.70 14.77
CA GLY A 52 1.54 5.06 15.58
C GLY A 52 1.87 5.03 17.07
N LEU A 53 1.22 4.13 17.83
CA LEU A 53 1.32 4.05 19.29
C LEU A 53 2.74 3.84 19.81
N SER A 54 3.63 3.16 19.07
CA SER A 54 5.02 3.00 19.50
C SER A 54 5.80 4.32 19.50
N GLY A 55 5.47 5.25 18.62
CA GLY A 55 6.02 6.62 18.62
C GLY A 55 5.45 7.44 19.78
N PHE A 56 4.15 7.30 20.06
CA PHE A 56 3.51 7.93 21.20
C PHE A 56 4.09 7.44 22.53
N ALA A 57 4.38 6.14 22.67
CA ALA A 57 4.98 5.57 23.88
C ALA A 57 6.31 6.24 24.30
N HIS A 58 7.01 6.91 23.38
CA HIS A 58 8.23 7.68 23.70
C HIS A 58 7.94 9.08 24.26
N THR A 59 6.70 9.56 24.20
CA THR A 59 6.29 10.85 24.76
C THR A 59 5.74 10.73 26.16
N LEU A 60 5.42 9.53 26.62
CA LEU A 60 4.93 9.24 27.95
C LEU A 60 6.07 9.20 28.99
N PRO A 61 5.76 9.37 30.29
CA PRO A 61 6.70 9.12 31.38
C PRO A 61 7.35 7.73 31.27
N ALA A 62 8.60 7.60 31.69
CA ALA A 62 9.44 6.44 31.42
C ALA A 62 8.76 5.08 31.71
N GLU A 63 8.16 4.91 32.88
CA GLU A 63 7.48 3.67 33.27
C GLU A 63 6.29 3.35 32.37
N ARG A 64 5.45 4.34 32.10
CA ARG A 64 4.27 4.19 31.24
C ARG A 64 4.66 3.90 29.81
N GLY A 65 5.67 4.60 29.31
CA GLY A 65 6.23 4.38 27.98
C GLY A 65 6.82 2.98 27.81
N VAL A 66 7.49 2.42 28.83
CA VAL A 66 7.99 1.04 28.84
C VAL A 66 6.81 0.07 28.81
N ALA A 67 5.84 0.21 29.72
CA ALA A 67 4.66 -0.66 29.79
C ALA A 67 3.89 -0.70 28.47
N LEU A 68 3.67 0.46 27.84
CA LEU A 68 2.99 0.54 26.55
C LEU A 68 3.79 -0.16 25.43
N ARG A 69 5.12 0.01 25.40
CA ARG A 69 5.97 -0.69 24.40
C ARG A 69 5.96 -2.20 24.56
N GLU A 70 5.99 -2.71 25.79
CA GLU A 70 5.90 -4.16 26.05
C GLU A 70 4.52 -4.71 25.62
N LYS A 71 3.44 -4.01 25.93
CA LYS A 71 2.10 -4.37 25.43
C LYS A 71 2.07 -4.44 23.90
N LEU A 72 2.58 -3.41 23.21
CA LEU A 72 2.65 -3.37 21.75
C LEU A 72 3.55 -4.47 21.16
N LYS A 73 4.59 -4.88 21.88
CA LYS A 73 5.46 -5.99 21.48
C LYS A 73 4.72 -7.32 21.57
N GLY A 74 3.97 -7.56 22.65
CA GLY A 74 3.10 -8.74 22.76
C GLY A 74 2.07 -8.83 21.64
N GLN A 75 1.45 -7.71 21.27
CA GLN A 75 0.47 -7.66 20.18
C GLN A 75 1.04 -8.07 18.80
N LYS A 76 2.36 -7.95 18.58
CA LYS A 76 2.99 -8.43 17.33
C LYS A 76 2.86 -9.95 17.16
N ALA A 77 2.95 -10.70 18.26
CA ALA A 77 2.75 -12.14 18.22
C ALA A 77 1.30 -12.49 17.87
N THR A 78 0.34 -11.77 18.44
CA THR A 78 -1.09 -11.93 18.13
C THR A 78 -1.41 -11.64 16.65
N LEU A 79 -0.69 -10.68 16.04
CA LEU A 79 -0.89 -10.33 14.63
C LEU A 79 -0.12 -11.23 13.65
N ALA A 80 0.84 -12.02 14.13
CA ALA A 80 1.67 -12.85 13.26
C ALA A 80 0.84 -13.79 12.37
N PRO A 81 -0.14 -14.59 12.87
CA PRO A 81 -0.92 -15.48 12.02
C PRO A 81 -1.73 -14.76 10.93
N TYR A 82 -2.23 -13.55 11.20
CA TYR A 82 -2.94 -12.75 10.21
C TYR A 82 -2.02 -12.27 9.09
N ARG A 83 -0.79 -11.88 9.42
CA ARG A 83 0.22 -11.46 8.45
C ARG A 83 0.70 -12.62 7.60
N ASP A 84 0.92 -13.77 8.23
CA ASP A 84 1.32 -14.99 7.53
C ASP A 84 0.24 -15.44 6.54
N ALA A 85 -1.04 -15.34 6.92
CA ALA A 85 -2.17 -15.62 6.03
C ALA A 85 -2.24 -14.64 4.85
N GLU A 86 -2.06 -13.34 5.11
CA GLU A 86 -2.03 -12.29 4.09
C GLU A 86 -0.86 -12.51 3.11
N ASP A 87 0.34 -12.80 3.63
CA ASP A 87 1.52 -13.06 2.82
C ASP A 87 1.34 -14.29 1.93
N LYS A 88 0.80 -15.39 2.47
CA LYS A 88 0.49 -16.62 1.71
C LYS A 88 -0.54 -16.36 0.61
N ALA A 89 -1.62 -15.64 0.91
CA ALA A 89 -2.66 -15.35 -0.07
C ALA A 89 -2.12 -14.48 -1.22
N ARG A 90 -1.28 -13.51 -0.92
CA ARG A 90 -0.61 -12.70 -1.94
C ARG A 90 0.38 -13.49 -2.79
N ASP A 91 1.14 -14.39 -2.17
CA ASP A 91 2.08 -15.23 -2.89
C ASP A 91 1.34 -16.21 -3.80
N GLU A 92 0.18 -16.74 -3.38
CA GLU A 92 -0.68 -17.58 -4.21
C GLU A 92 -1.24 -16.79 -5.41
N ALA A 93 -1.75 -15.58 -5.20
CA ALA A 93 -2.21 -14.74 -6.31
C ALA A 93 -1.09 -14.46 -7.35
N ARG A 94 0.16 -14.29 -6.89
CA ARG A 94 1.32 -14.15 -7.79
C ARG A 94 1.63 -15.43 -8.57
N LYS A 95 1.51 -16.61 -7.93
CA LYS A 95 1.72 -17.88 -8.61
C LYS A 95 0.69 -18.09 -9.70
N VAL A 96 -0.60 -17.88 -9.39
CA VAL A 96 -1.69 -18.03 -10.36
C VAL A 96 -1.50 -17.06 -11.53
N LEU A 97 -1.06 -15.82 -11.28
CA LEU A 97 -0.76 -14.84 -12.32
C LEU A 97 0.31 -15.32 -13.32
N MET A 98 1.27 -16.11 -12.85
CA MET A 98 2.42 -16.58 -13.64
C MET A 98 2.23 -18.00 -14.20
N THR A 99 1.08 -18.65 -13.93
CA THR A 99 0.78 -20.00 -14.40
C THR A 99 0.23 -19.97 -15.82
N GLU A 100 0.75 -20.83 -16.69
CA GLU A 100 0.25 -21.01 -18.05
C GLU A 100 -0.35 -22.42 -18.22
N PRO A 101 -1.51 -22.58 -18.87
CA PRO A 101 -2.32 -21.50 -19.46
C PRO A 101 -2.95 -20.62 -18.38
N PHE A 102 -3.07 -19.31 -18.64
CA PHE A 102 -3.63 -18.35 -17.68
C PHE A 102 -5.13 -18.60 -17.44
N ASP A 103 -5.49 -18.81 -16.18
CA ASP A 103 -6.88 -18.97 -15.74
C ASP A 103 -7.36 -17.69 -15.04
N ALA A 104 -8.23 -16.95 -15.72
CA ALA A 104 -8.75 -15.68 -15.23
C ALA A 104 -9.67 -15.85 -14.00
N GLU A 105 -10.43 -16.96 -13.91
CA GLU A 105 -11.32 -17.20 -12.77
C GLU A 105 -10.53 -17.63 -11.53
N ALA A 106 -9.53 -18.49 -11.70
CA ALA A 106 -8.61 -18.83 -10.64
C ALA A 106 -7.84 -17.60 -10.13
N PHE A 107 -7.42 -16.69 -11.03
CA PHE A 107 -6.76 -15.44 -10.64
C PHE A 107 -7.69 -14.50 -9.86
N LYS A 108 -8.94 -14.33 -10.30
CA LYS A 108 -9.95 -13.55 -9.55
C LYS A 108 -10.16 -14.10 -8.15
N ALA A 109 -10.31 -15.42 -8.02
CA ALA A 109 -10.49 -16.07 -6.71
C ALA A 109 -9.29 -15.84 -5.80
N ALA A 110 -8.06 -15.96 -6.32
CA ALA A 110 -6.84 -15.71 -5.56
C ALA A 110 -6.71 -14.25 -5.10
N VAL A 111 -7.07 -13.29 -5.95
CA VAL A 111 -7.08 -11.85 -5.60
C VAL A 111 -8.16 -11.55 -4.56
N ALA A 112 -9.35 -12.15 -4.66
CA ALA A 112 -10.40 -11.99 -3.66
C ALA A 112 -9.96 -12.52 -2.28
N ASN A 113 -9.33 -13.71 -2.22
CA ASN A 113 -8.78 -14.26 -0.99
C ASN A 113 -7.68 -13.36 -0.39
N ALA A 114 -6.80 -12.78 -1.23
CA ALA A 114 -5.78 -11.83 -0.76
C ALA A 114 -6.41 -10.56 -0.17
N ALA A 115 -7.52 -10.07 -0.73
CA ALA A 115 -8.24 -8.92 -0.19
C ALA A 115 -8.95 -9.25 1.13
N GLU A 116 -9.49 -10.45 1.29
CA GLU A 116 -10.12 -10.91 2.53
C GLU A 116 -9.11 -11.04 3.67
N THR A 117 -7.95 -11.63 3.42
CA THR A 117 -6.87 -11.76 4.41
C THR A 117 -6.29 -10.41 4.82
N ASP A 118 -6.09 -9.47 3.89
CA ASP A 118 -5.71 -8.08 4.17
C ASP A 118 -6.75 -7.37 5.06
N CYS A 119 -8.04 -7.58 4.77
CA CYS A 119 -9.12 -7.04 5.60
C CYS A 119 -9.13 -7.64 7.01
N ALA A 120 -8.88 -8.95 7.15
CA ALA A 120 -8.80 -9.63 8.43
C ALA A 120 -7.61 -9.11 9.28
N GLU A 121 -6.43 -8.93 8.69
CA GLU A 121 -5.25 -8.35 9.36
C GLU A 121 -5.56 -6.91 9.84
N LYS A 122 -6.16 -6.09 8.99
CA LYS A 122 -6.54 -4.72 9.35
C LYS A 122 -7.55 -4.68 10.49
N LYS A 123 -8.56 -5.54 10.48
CA LYS A 123 -9.54 -5.65 11.58
C LYS A 123 -8.88 -6.05 12.89
N ALA A 124 -8.04 -7.08 12.87
CA ALA A 124 -7.31 -7.54 14.06
C ALA A 124 -6.42 -6.43 14.63
N ARG A 125 -5.69 -5.71 13.77
CA ARG A 125 -4.84 -4.58 14.15
C ARG A 125 -5.65 -3.42 14.75
N MET A 126 -6.81 -3.10 14.18
CA MET A 126 -7.68 -2.05 14.71
C MET A 126 -8.29 -2.44 16.07
N ALA A 127 -8.64 -3.70 16.27
CA ALA A 127 -9.12 -4.21 17.56
C ALA A 127 -8.04 -4.06 18.65
N LEU A 128 -6.81 -4.48 18.36
CA LEU A 128 -5.68 -4.33 19.28
C LEU A 128 -5.33 -2.86 19.56
N PHE A 129 -5.46 -1.99 18.56
CA PHE A 129 -5.32 -0.55 18.74
C PHE A 129 -6.38 -0.02 19.70
N ALA A 130 -7.66 -0.35 19.50
CA ALA A 130 -8.76 0.07 20.36
C ALA A 130 -8.58 -0.43 21.80
N GLU A 131 -8.19 -1.70 21.98
CA GLU A 131 -7.87 -2.27 23.29
C GLU A 131 -6.71 -1.54 23.98
N THR A 132 -5.69 -1.15 23.22
CA THR A 132 -4.57 -0.39 23.76
C THR A 132 -5.02 1.00 24.19
N VAL A 133 -5.81 1.69 23.37
CA VAL A 133 -6.35 3.02 23.71
C VAL A 133 -7.27 2.96 24.92
N ALA A 134 -8.07 1.90 25.05
CA ALA A 134 -8.92 1.68 26.22
C ALA A 134 -8.13 1.53 27.54
N SER A 135 -6.87 1.05 27.47
CA SER A 135 -6.00 0.93 28.66
C SER A 135 -5.25 2.22 29.03
N LEU A 136 -5.40 3.29 28.28
CA LEU A 136 -4.82 4.60 28.58
C LEU A 136 -5.69 5.38 29.56
N THR A 137 -5.07 6.22 30.39
CA THR A 137 -5.81 7.17 31.23
C THR A 137 -6.51 8.23 30.39
N PRO A 138 -7.48 8.98 30.92
CA PRO A 138 -8.11 10.09 30.21
C PRO A 138 -7.09 11.15 29.74
N GLU A 139 -6.06 11.42 30.55
CA GLU A 139 -4.97 12.36 30.25
C GLU A 139 -4.14 11.84 29.07
N GLU A 140 -3.69 10.58 29.14
CA GLU A 140 -2.90 9.94 28.09
C GLU A 140 -3.68 9.87 26.75
N ARG A 141 -5.02 9.69 26.80
CA ARG A 141 -5.85 9.75 25.59
C ARG A 141 -5.90 11.15 24.97
N ARG A 142 -5.94 12.20 25.80
CA ARG A 142 -5.86 13.60 25.31
C ARG A 142 -4.49 13.88 24.67
N GLU A 143 -3.41 13.42 25.29
CA GLU A 143 -2.06 13.53 24.74
C GLU A 143 -1.91 12.76 23.43
N LEU A 144 -2.45 11.54 23.34
CA LEU A 144 -2.45 10.75 22.12
C LEU A 144 -3.18 11.46 20.99
N HIS A 145 -4.36 12.06 21.26
CA HIS A 145 -5.09 12.86 20.28
C HIS A 145 -4.26 14.05 19.80
N ALA A 146 -3.69 14.82 20.70
CA ALA A 146 -2.83 15.97 20.37
C ALA A 146 -1.61 15.55 19.54
N TRP A 147 -1.00 14.40 19.87
CA TRP A 147 0.12 13.83 19.14
C TRP A 147 -0.27 13.46 17.70
N PHE A 148 -1.44 12.84 17.47
CA PHE A 148 -1.93 12.55 16.12
C PHE A 148 -2.23 13.82 15.33
N GLU A 149 -2.85 14.83 15.94
CA GLU A 149 -3.15 16.10 15.29
C GLU A 149 -1.87 16.84 14.84
N LYS A 150 -0.85 16.89 15.69
CA LYS A 150 0.46 17.48 15.36
C LYS A 150 1.08 16.77 14.14
N ARG A 151 1.02 15.45 14.10
CA ARG A 151 1.53 14.65 12.99
C ARG A 151 0.74 14.85 11.72
N ARG A 152 -0.59 14.92 11.79
CA ARG A 152 -1.47 15.16 10.65
C ARG A 152 -1.15 16.51 9.98
N LYS A 153 -0.94 17.56 10.78
CA LYS A 153 -0.55 18.89 10.29
C LYS A 153 0.81 18.85 9.58
N HIS A 154 1.78 18.15 10.13
CA HIS A 154 3.10 17.99 9.54
C HIS A 154 3.03 17.31 8.17
N PHE A 155 2.28 16.21 8.04
CA PHE A 155 2.09 15.52 6.77
C PHE A 155 1.38 16.37 5.70
N LYS A 156 0.39 17.19 6.10
CA LYS A 156 -0.29 18.10 5.17
C LYS A 156 0.66 19.15 4.61
N LYS A 157 1.58 19.66 5.44
CA LYS A 157 2.60 20.62 4.99
C LYS A 157 3.53 20.01 3.95
N PHE A 158 4.10 18.83 4.24
CA PHE A 158 5.01 18.14 3.28
C PHE A 158 4.37 17.85 1.93
N ARG A 159 3.07 17.50 1.91
CA ARG A 159 2.38 17.24 0.66
C ARG A 159 2.16 18.50 -0.16
N LYS A 160 1.98 19.65 0.49
CA LYS A 160 1.81 20.94 -0.20
C LYS A 160 3.13 21.46 -0.78
N ASP A 161 4.23 21.28 -0.05
CA ASP A 161 5.56 21.72 -0.47
C ASP A 161 6.19 20.77 -1.54
N GLY A 162 5.60 19.62 -1.84
CA GLY A 162 6.04 18.67 -2.87
C GLY A 162 5.27 18.75 -4.20
N ASP A 163 4.18 19.52 -4.24
CA ASP A 163 3.35 19.75 -5.43
C ASP A 163 3.68 21.12 -6.11
N GLU A 164 4.67 21.87 -5.61
CA GLU A 164 5.27 23.08 -6.22
C GLU A 164 6.64 22.74 -6.85
#